data_edd502c5096b5e08937625619b6f23b3
#
_entry.id   edd502c5096b5e08937625619b6f23b3
#
_cell.length_a   1.000
_cell.length_b   1.000
_cell.length_c   1.000
_cell.angle_alpha   90.00
_cell.angle_beta   90.00
_cell.angle_gamma   90.00
#
_symmetry.space_group_name_H-M   'P 1'
#
loop_
_entity.id
_entity.type
_entity.pdbx_description
1 polymer ?
#
loop_
_entity_poly.entity_id
_entity_poly.type
_entity_poly.pdbx_seq_one_letter_code
_entity_poly.pdbx_strand_id
1 'polypeptide(L)'
;MKKRLSLFTAVGLAGIMLMLSACSSGGKQSDTAASSDSGKKKLKVAMECSYAPYNWTQPDNSNGAVKISNGQNEYAYGYDVMIAKRITDELGYELEIVRLDWDALVTAVQSGQVDCVIAGQSITSERLKSVDFTKPYYYASVVTLVKGDGKLAEAKGLSDLKGASVTAQQNTIWYDICTKQIPEAKIL
;
A
#
# COMPACT_ATOMS: atom_id res chain seq x y z
N MET A 1 53.78 -3.30 -29.90
CA MET A 1 53.89 -2.67 -31.24
C MET A 1 52.72 -1.68 -31.42
N LYS A 2 53.11 -0.41 -31.56
CA LYS A 2 52.55 0.70 -32.37
C LYS A 2 51.05 0.98 -32.25
N LYS A 3 50.63 2.05 -31.45
CA LYS A 3 50.48 3.46 -31.87
C LYS A 3 49.48 3.69 -33.01
N ARG A 4 48.43 4.47 -32.73
CA ARG A 4 48.09 5.78 -33.31
C ARG A 4 46.77 6.26 -32.66
N LEU A 5 46.79 7.18 -31.89
CA LEU A 5 46.56 8.61 -31.72
C LEU A 5 46.05 9.30 -33.01
N SER A 6 44.88 9.89 -32.97
CA SER A 6 44.45 10.97 -33.84
C SER A 6 43.50 11.92 -33.11
N LEU A 7 44.03 13.07 -32.88
CA LEU A 7 43.55 14.34 -32.37
C LEU A 7 43.12 15.19 -33.58
N PHE A 8 41.95 15.84 -33.54
CA PHE A 8 41.62 17.09 -34.26
C PHE A 8 40.49 17.77 -33.49
N THR A 9 40.80 18.80 -32.68
CA THR A 9 40.81 20.24 -32.91
C THR A 9 39.54 20.75 -33.60
N ALA A 10 38.70 21.45 -32.92
CA ALA A 10 38.55 22.80 -32.42
C ALA A 10 38.01 23.82 -33.48
N VAL A 11 37.34 24.86 -32.96
CA VAL A 11 36.99 26.18 -33.57
C VAL A 11 35.65 26.19 -34.30
N GLY A 12 34.74 27.04 -34.00
CA GLY A 12 34.59 28.37 -33.44
C GLY A 12 33.19 28.90 -33.60
N LEU A 13 32.98 29.84 -32.83
CA LEU A 13 32.48 31.22 -32.91
C LEU A 13 30.99 31.46 -33.22
N ALA A 14 30.35 31.96 -32.22
CA ALA A 14 29.77 33.31 -32.05
C ALA A 14 28.85 33.91 -33.16
N GLY A 15 27.71 34.41 -32.73
CA GLY A 15 26.86 35.38 -33.43
C GLY A 15 25.45 35.33 -32.85
N ILE A 16 25.12 36.07 -31.87
CA ILE A 16 24.65 37.47 -31.73
C ILE A 16 23.39 37.80 -32.49
N MET A 17 22.45 38.33 -31.70
CA MET A 17 21.41 39.34 -31.91
C MET A 17 20.05 38.85 -32.35
N LEU A 18 19.10 39.03 -31.40
CA LEU A 18 18.10 40.13 -31.35
C LEU A 18 17.19 40.30 -32.58
N MET A 19 15.91 40.11 -32.36
CA MET A 19 14.91 41.15 -32.64
C MET A 19 13.55 40.76 -31.99
N LEU A 20 13.06 41.72 -31.30
CA LEU A 20 11.69 41.98 -30.86
C LEU A 20 10.69 42.01 -32.01
N SER A 21 9.45 41.63 -31.70
CA SER A 21 8.20 42.31 -32.00
C SER A 21 7.08 41.31 -31.91
N ALA A 22 6.22 41.34 -30.97
CA ALA A 22 5.04 42.15 -30.74
C ALA A 22 3.86 41.80 -31.64
N CYS A 23 2.79 41.55 -30.92
CA CYS A 23 1.36 41.76 -31.26
C CYS A 23 0.54 40.58 -31.76
N SER A 24 -0.28 40.09 -30.85
CA SER A 24 -1.74 40.14 -30.91
C SER A 24 -2.45 39.19 -31.85
N SER A 25 -3.06 38.18 -31.32
CA SER A 25 -4.54 38.01 -31.31
C SER A 25 -4.94 36.61 -30.87
N GLY A 26 -5.82 36.55 -29.90
CA GLY A 26 -6.92 35.62 -29.72
C GLY A 26 -6.65 34.11 -29.96
N GLY A 27 -6.16 33.42 -28.99
CA GLY A 27 -6.20 31.95 -28.96
C GLY A 27 -6.65 31.50 -27.58
N LYS A 28 -7.76 30.78 -27.52
CA LYS A 28 -8.36 30.17 -26.34
C LYS A 28 -7.31 29.53 -25.48
N GLN A 29 -7.17 30.04 -24.29
CA GLN A 29 -6.40 29.46 -23.19
C GLN A 29 -7.12 28.19 -22.78
N SER A 30 -6.57 27.07 -23.15
CA SER A 30 -6.94 25.79 -22.55
C SER A 30 -6.47 25.85 -21.10
N ASP A 31 -7.40 25.98 -20.18
CA ASP A 31 -7.16 25.82 -18.77
C ASP A 31 -6.68 24.38 -18.52
N THR A 32 -5.38 24.18 -18.57
CA THR A 32 -4.76 23.02 -17.96
C THR A 32 -4.94 23.25 -16.47
N ALA A 33 -5.90 22.55 -15.89
CA ALA A 33 -6.07 22.49 -14.44
C ALA A 33 -4.74 22.05 -13.83
N ALA A 34 -3.95 23.01 -13.41
CA ALA A 34 -2.86 22.80 -12.50
C ALA A 34 -3.50 22.20 -11.24
N SER A 35 -3.22 20.95 -10.97
CA SER A 35 -3.52 20.35 -9.67
C SER A 35 -2.85 21.25 -8.63
N SER A 36 -3.64 21.97 -7.86
CA SER A 36 -3.16 22.75 -6.75
C SER A 36 -2.53 21.77 -5.75
N ASP A 37 -1.22 21.64 -5.80
CA ASP A 37 -0.45 21.07 -4.72
C ASP A 37 -0.75 21.97 -3.51
N SER A 38 -1.48 21.44 -2.54
CA SER A 38 -1.97 22.21 -1.38
C SER A 38 -0.84 22.63 -0.45
N GLY A 39 0.41 22.32 -0.74
CA GLY A 39 1.56 22.58 0.11
C GLY A 39 1.55 21.80 1.44
N LYS A 40 0.54 20.98 1.67
CA LYS A 40 0.46 20.11 2.85
C LYS A 40 1.43 18.94 2.70
N LYS A 41 2.06 18.58 3.82
CA LYS A 41 2.81 17.32 3.87
C LYS A 41 1.87 16.15 3.60
N LYS A 42 2.35 15.15 2.87
CA LYS A 42 1.61 13.91 2.60
C LYS A 42 2.06 12.83 3.55
N LEU A 43 1.12 11.97 3.95
CA LEU A 43 1.40 10.70 4.61
C LEU A 43 0.99 9.59 3.65
N LYS A 44 1.96 8.83 3.16
CA LYS A 44 1.74 7.67 2.31
C LYS A 44 1.52 6.44 3.16
N VAL A 45 0.31 5.91 3.09
CA VAL A 45 -0.12 4.74 3.87
C VAL A 45 -0.38 3.57 2.94
N ALA A 46 0.34 2.46 3.13
CA ALA A 46 0.08 1.25 2.37
C ALA A 46 -0.94 0.34 3.07
N MET A 47 -1.78 -0.30 2.27
CA MET A 47 -2.73 -1.35 2.64
C MET A 47 -3.07 -2.22 1.44
N GLU A 48 -3.65 -3.41 1.64
CA GLU A 48 -4.03 -4.31 0.55
C GLU A 48 -5.24 -3.81 -0.24
N CYS A 49 -6.15 -3.08 0.41
CA CYS A 49 -7.44 -2.66 -0.13
C CYS A 49 -8.34 -3.84 -0.59
N SER A 50 -8.17 -5.01 0.03
CA SER A 50 -8.93 -6.25 -0.26
C SER A 50 -9.41 -6.97 1.00
N TYR A 51 -9.26 -6.36 2.17
CA TYR A 51 -9.53 -6.96 3.48
C TYR A 51 -10.68 -6.25 4.23
N ALA A 52 -11.92 -6.54 3.85
CA ALA A 52 -13.10 -6.04 4.58
C ALA A 52 -13.23 -6.71 5.96
N PRO A 53 -13.67 -6.01 7.01
CA PRO A 53 -14.11 -4.62 7.07
C PRO A 53 -12.97 -3.61 7.40
N TYR A 54 -11.72 -4.04 7.31
CA TYR A 54 -10.57 -3.20 7.67
C TYR A 54 -10.19 -2.25 6.55
N ASN A 55 -9.94 -2.77 5.36
CA ASN A 55 -9.62 -1.97 4.18
C ASN A 55 -10.07 -2.71 2.91
N TRP A 56 -10.90 -2.09 2.10
CA TRP A 56 -11.37 -2.67 0.84
C TRP A 56 -11.53 -1.61 -0.24
N THR A 57 -11.58 -2.06 -1.49
CA THR A 57 -11.76 -1.20 -2.66
C THR A 57 -13.24 -1.03 -2.98
N GLN A 58 -13.64 0.20 -3.33
CA GLN A 58 -14.95 0.53 -3.85
C GLN A 58 -14.84 1.48 -5.06
N PRO A 59 -15.91 1.59 -5.90
CA PRO A 59 -15.83 2.33 -7.17
C PRO A 59 -15.94 3.84 -7.03
N ASP A 60 -16.38 4.34 -5.88
CA ASP A 60 -16.64 5.76 -5.65
C ASP A 60 -16.16 6.24 -4.27
N ASN A 61 -16.27 7.54 -4.04
CA ASN A 61 -15.86 8.17 -2.79
C ASN A 61 -16.97 8.22 -1.72
N SER A 62 -18.02 7.43 -1.85
CA SER A 62 -19.09 7.35 -0.84
C SER A 62 -18.52 6.96 0.53
N ASN A 63 -19.24 7.30 1.59
CA ASN A 63 -18.85 7.05 2.99
C ASN A 63 -17.52 7.71 3.42
N GLY A 64 -16.96 8.62 2.61
CA GLY A 64 -15.68 9.23 2.88
C GLY A 64 -14.48 8.37 2.49
N ALA A 65 -14.67 7.46 1.53
CA ALA A 65 -13.58 6.67 0.96
C ALA A 65 -12.51 7.56 0.32
N VAL A 66 -11.28 7.11 0.37
CA VAL A 66 -10.10 7.84 -0.09
C VAL A 66 -9.60 7.23 -1.39
N LYS A 67 -9.28 8.08 -2.37
CA LYS A 67 -8.76 7.62 -3.66
C LYS A 67 -7.46 6.83 -3.45
N ILE A 68 -7.36 5.66 -4.10
CA ILE A 68 -6.14 4.87 -4.15
C ILE A 68 -5.20 5.51 -5.17
N SER A 69 -4.01 5.97 -4.73
CA SER A 69 -3.12 6.78 -5.57
C SER A 69 -2.57 6.04 -6.79
N ASN A 70 -2.36 4.74 -6.65
CA ASN A 70 -1.91 3.85 -7.72
C ASN A 70 -3.04 3.00 -8.34
N GLY A 71 -4.32 3.33 -8.04
CA GLY A 71 -5.51 2.68 -8.59
C GLY A 71 -6.09 3.42 -9.79
N GLN A 72 -6.92 2.74 -10.60
CA GLN A 72 -7.63 3.33 -11.73
C GLN A 72 -9.05 3.74 -11.29
N ASN A 73 -9.22 4.97 -10.76
CA ASN A 73 -10.50 5.49 -10.27
C ASN A 73 -11.16 4.62 -9.18
N GLU A 74 -10.34 4.02 -8.34
CA GLU A 74 -10.75 3.20 -7.21
C GLU A 74 -10.51 3.94 -5.91
N TYR A 75 -11.29 3.60 -4.89
CA TYR A 75 -11.24 4.23 -3.58
C TYR A 75 -11.13 3.15 -2.51
N ALA A 76 -10.37 3.44 -1.46
CA ALA A 76 -10.26 2.60 -0.30
C ALA A 76 -11.21 3.08 0.80
N TYR A 77 -11.88 2.15 1.45
CA TYR A 77 -12.70 2.39 2.63
C TYR A 77 -12.50 1.28 3.67
N GLY A 78 -12.91 1.56 4.91
CA GLY A 78 -12.84 0.63 6.01
C GLY A 78 -12.21 1.21 7.26
N TYR A 79 -12.09 0.36 8.28
CA TYR A 79 -11.59 0.77 9.60
C TYR A 79 -10.17 1.33 9.53
N ASP A 80 -9.26 0.66 8.81
CA ASP A 80 -7.88 1.12 8.63
C ASP A 80 -7.79 2.47 7.91
N VAL A 81 -8.67 2.68 6.91
CA VAL A 81 -8.76 3.95 6.18
C VAL A 81 -9.25 5.07 7.11
N MET A 82 -10.22 4.78 7.98
CA MET A 82 -10.72 5.74 8.98
C MET A 82 -9.63 6.11 9.99
N ILE A 83 -8.83 5.14 10.44
CA ILE A 83 -7.67 5.39 11.31
C ILE A 83 -6.64 6.27 10.59
N ALA A 84 -6.29 5.95 9.35
CA ALA A 84 -5.36 6.73 8.55
C ALA A 84 -5.84 8.19 8.38
N LYS A 85 -7.13 8.38 8.04
CA LYS A 85 -7.74 9.72 7.95
C LYS A 85 -7.64 10.47 9.27
N ARG A 86 -7.98 9.84 10.40
CA ARG A 86 -7.93 10.47 11.70
C ARG A 86 -6.51 10.95 12.03
N ILE A 87 -5.50 10.14 11.74
CA ILE A 87 -4.09 10.48 11.95
C ILE A 87 -3.71 11.69 11.08
N THR A 88 -4.04 11.69 9.80
CA THR A 88 -3.68 12.80 8.90
C THR A 88 -4.43 14.09 9.24
N ASP A 89 -5.69 14.01 9.65
CA ASP A 89 -6.49 15.16 10.08
C ASP A 89 -5.87 15.82 11.33
N GLU A 90 -5.47 15.05 12.33
CA GLU A 90 -4.81 15.56 13.54
C GLU A 90 -3.43 16.15 13.26
N LEU A 91 -2.69 15.62 12.29
CA LEU A 91 -1.37 16.12 11.90
C LEU A 91 -1.43 17.27 10.88
N GLY A 92 -2.59 17.56 10.30
CA GLY A 92 -2.74 18.51 9.20
C GLY A 92 -2.08 18.04 7.90
N TYR A 93 -1.94 16.74 7.70
CA TYR A 93 -1.34 16.12 6.51
C TYR A 93 -2.42 15.75 5.47
N GLU A 94 -2.00 15.53 4.23
CA GLU A 94 -2.81 14.91 3.18
C GLU A 94 -2.60 13.39 3.21
N LEU A 95 -3.68 12.62 3.21
CA LEU A 95 -3.62 11.16 3.15
C LEU A 95 -3.44 10.69 1.70
N GLU A 96 -2.40 9.90 1.47
CA GLU A 96 -2.18 9.19 0.21
C GLU A 96 -2.21 7.67 0.47
N ILE A 97 -3.23 6.98 -0.04
CA ILE A 97 -3.35 5.52 0.09
C ILE A 97 -2.67 4.86 -1.10
N VAL A 98 -1.77 3.94 -0.81
CA VAL A 98 -1.06 3.11 -1.79
C VAL A 98 -1.48 1.66 -1.61
N ARG A 99 -2.10 1.07 -2.64
CA ARG A 99 -2.45 -0.35 -2.64
C ARG A 99 -1.22 -1.19 -2.97
N LEU A 100 -0.91 -2.14 -2.13
CA LEU A 100 0.18 -3.11 -2.31
C LEU A 100 -0.30 -4.50 -1.88
N ASP A 101 0.27 -5.52 -2.49
CA ASP A 101 0.08 -6.89 -2.04
C ASP A 101 0.63 -7.09 -0.62
N TRP A 102 0.04 -8.00 0.13
CA TRP A 102 0.38 -8.29 1.52
C TRP A 102 1.89 -8.45 1.74
N ASP A 103 2.54 -9.24 0.90
CA ASP A 103 3.97 -9.56 1.03
C ASP A 103 4.90 -8.36 0.75
N ALA A 104 4.40 -7.34 0.08
CA ALA A 104 5.16 -6.14 -0.24
C ALA A 104 5.11 -5.06 0.86
N LEU A 105 4.14 -5.14 1.81
CA LEU A 105 3.88 -4.07 2.78
C LEU A 105 5.09 -3.73 3.64
N VAL A 106 5.73 -4.73 4.26
CA VAL A 106 6.90 -4.50 5.13
C VAL A 106 8.08 -3.94 4.34
N THR A 107 8.36 -4.50 3.17
CA THR A 107 9.45 -4.05 2.30
C THR A 107 9.24 -2.62 1.82
N ALA A 108 8.01 -2.22 1.55
CA ALA A 108 7.68 -0.86 1.13
C ALA A 108 8.00 0.20 2.21
N VAL A 109 7.77 -0.11 3.49
CA VAL A 109 8.19 0.75 4.60
C VAL A 109 9.71 0.79 4.71
N GLN A 110 10.38 -0.36 4.68
CA GLN A 110 11.84 -0.44 4.79
C GLN A 110 12.57 0.33 3.69
N SER A 111 12.03 0.33 2.48
CA SER A 111 12.59 1.05 1.32
C SER A 111 12.24 2.53 1.28
N GLY A 112 11.33 3.00 2.14
CA GLY A 112 10.83 4.38 2.10
C GLY A 112 9.87 4.65 0.92
N GLN A 113 9.34 3.62 0.27
CA GLN A 113 8.30 3.75 -0.76
C GLN A 113 7.02 4.33 -0.17
N VAL A 114 6.71 3.95 1.07
CA VAL A 114 5.62 4.47 1.88
C VAL A 114 6.11 4.85 3.28
N ASP A 115 5.40 5.73 3.95
CA ASP A 115 5.77 6.20 5.28
C ASP A 115 5.35 5.19 6.37
N CYS A 116 4.21 4.53 6.18
CA CYS A 116 3.72 3.50 7.11
C CYS A 116 2.74 2.53 6.45
N VAL A 117 2.43 1.46 7.19
CA VAL A 117 1.39 0.48 6.86
C VAL A 117 0.29 0.55 7.91
N ILE A 118 -0.97 0.62 7.47
CA ILE A 118 -2.17 0.46 8.30
C ILE A 118 -3.07 -0.55 7.58
N ALA A 119 -2.96 -1.82 7.96
CA ALA A 119 -3.54 -2.92 7.19
C ALA A 119 -3.97 -4.11 8.07
N GLY A 120 -4.42 -3.86 9.31
CA GLY A 120 -4.77 -4.94 10.23
C GLY A 120 -3.60 -5.87 10.56
N GLN A 121 -2.36 -5.42 10.38
CA GLN A 121 -1.18 -6.25 10.50
C GLN A 121 -0.83 -6.54 11.96
N SER A 122 -0.81 -7.83 12.33
CA SER A 122 -0.48 -8.27 13.69
C SER A 122 0.99 -8.01 14.04
N ILE A 123 1.23 -7.56 15.26
CA ILE A 123 2.57 -7.43 15.83
C ILE A 123 3.11 -8.84 16.12
N THR A 124 4.26 -9.17 15.58
CA THR A 124 4.96 -10.43 15.85
C THR A 124 6.43 -10.15 16.12
N SER A 125 7.07 -11.05 16.91
CA SER A 125 8.51 -10.95 17.17
C SER A 125 9.36 -11.02 15.90
N GLU A 126 8.88 -11.69 14.85
CA GLU A 126 9.59 -11.74 13.58
C GLU A 126 9.53 -10.40 12.86
N ARG A 127 8.35 -9.80 12.76
CA ARG A 127 8.17 -8.49 12.13
C ARG A 127 8.91 -7.37 12.85
N LEU A 128 8.98 -7.43 14.19
CA LEU A 128 9.73 -6.48 15.02
C LEU A 128 11.25 -6.48 14.77
N LYS A 129 11.79 -7.50 14.08
CA LYS A 129 13.19 -7.47 13.64
C LYS A 129 13.42 -6.56 12.42
N SER A 130 12.36 -6.22 11.72
CA SER A 130 12.41 -5.55 10.42
C SER A 130 11.76 -4.17 10.42
N VAL A 131 10.73 -3.95 11.24
CA VAL A 131 9.97 -2.70 11.34
C VAL A 131 9.49 -2.47 12.76
N ASP A 132 9.24 -1.22 13.10
CA ASP A 132 8.61 -0.84 14.36
C ASP A 132 7.08 -0.83 14.25
N PHE A 133 6.40 -1.04 15.36
CA PHE A 133 4.96 -0.94 15.48
C PHE A 133 4.56 0.10 16.50
N THR A 134 3.42 0.74 16.26
CA THR A 134 2.72 1.55 17.28
C THR A 134 2.09 0.64 18.32
N LYS A 135 1.43 1.23 19.34
CA LYS A 135 0.48 0.47 20.16
C LYS A 135 -0.63 -0.09 19.26
N PRO A 136 -1.18 -1.28 19.59
CA PRO A 136 -2.30 -1.83 18.83
C PRO A 136 -3.49 -0.87 18.82
N TYR A 137 -4.07 -0.65 17.65
CA TYR A 137 -5.29 0.14 17.49
C TYR A 137 -6.54 -0.74 17.43
N TYR A 138 -6.36 -2.06 17.37
CA TYR A 138 -7.44 -3.06 17.35
C TYR A 138 -6.98 -4.36 18.00
N TYR A 139 -7.91 -5.07 18.64
CA TYR A 139 -7.69 -6.41 19.19
C TYR A 139 -8.73 -7.36 18.64
N ALA A 140 -8.33 -8.55 18.24
CA ALA A 140 -9.19 -9.59 17.70
C ALA A 140 -8.76 -10.97 18.20
N SER A 141 -9.71 -11.89 18.21
CA SER A 141 -9.44 -13.32 18.38
C SER A 141 -9.37 -13.98 17.02
N VAL A 142 -8.41 -14.89 16.85
CA VAL A 142 -8.34 -15.74 15.67
C VAL A 142 -9.34 -16.88 15.83
N VAL A 143 -10.19 -17.09 14.83
CA VAL A 143 -11.17 -18.16 14.80
C VAL A 143 -11.02 -18.99 13.53
N THR A 144 -11.46 -20.24 13.59
CA THR A 144 -11.50 -21.11 12.42
C THR A 144 -12.93 -21.21 11.92
N LEU A 145 -13.13 -20.90 10.64
CA LEU A 145 -14.41 -21.10 9.98
C LEU A 145 -14.52 -22.54 9.49
N VAL A 146 -15.59 -23.23 9.86
CA VAL A 146 -15.91 -24.57 9.39
C VAL A 146 -17.30 -24.63 8.77
N LYS A 147 -17.56 -25.64 7.94
CA LYS A 147 -18.88 -25.86 7.35
C LYS A 147 -19.85 -26.35 8.44
N GLY A 148 -20.98 -25.63 8.62
CA GLY A 148 -21.92 -25.87 9.71
C GLY A 148 -22.61 -27.25 9.70
N ASP A 149 -22.72 -27.91 8.52
CA ASP A 149 -23.24 -29.29 8.34
C ASP A 149 -22.08 -30.27 8.04
N GLY A 150 -20.84 -29.88 8.27
CA GLY A 150 -19.65 -30.66 8.00
C GLY A 150 -19.20 -31.52 9.19
N LYS A 151 -18.23 -32.42 8.95
CA LYS A 151 -17.65 -33.31 9.97
C LYS A 151 -16.99 -32.55 11.14
N LEU A 152 -16.63 -31.30 10.93
CA LEU A 152 -15.93 -30.46 11.88
C LEU A 152 -16.85 -29.41 12.54
N ALA A 153 -18.18 -29.47 12.30
CA ALA A 153 -19.14 -28.50 12.82
C ALA A 153 -19.10 -28.40 14.37
N GLU A 154 -18.81 -29.51 15.04
CA GLU A 154 -18.75 -29.60 16.50
C GLU A 154 -17.33 -29.44 17.06
N ALA A 155 -16.33 -29.07 16.23
CA ALA A 155 -14.97 -28.85 16.67
C ALA A 155 -14.91 -27.72 17.70
N LYS A 156 -14.23 -27.96 18.83
CA LYS A 156 -14.10 -27.02 19.95
C LYS A 156 -12.69 -26.45 20.08
N GLY A 157 -11.74 -27.02 19.36
CA GLY A 157 -10.34 -26.60 19.42
C GLY A 157 -9.52 -27.10 18.24
N LEU A 158 -8.27 -26.66 18.15
CA LEU A 158 -7.37 -26.98 17.04
C LEU A 158 -7.06 -28.49 16.95
N SER A 159 -7.07 -29.20 18.08
CA SER A 159 -6.86 -30.66 18.12
C SER A 159 -7.96 -31.43 17.38
N ASP A 160 -9.18 -30.90 17.37
CA ASP A 160 -10.33 -31.53 16.70
C ASP A 160 -10.24 -31.39 15.17
N LEU A 161 -9.34 -30.53 14.70
CA LEU A 161 -9.07 -30.31 13.29
C LEU A 161 -7.93 -31.22 12.76
N LYS A 162 -7.50 -32.22 13.53
CA LYS A 162 -6.42 -33.12 13.12
C LYS A 162 -6.67 -33.72 11.74
N GLY A 163 -5.66 -33.61 10.86
CA GLY A 163 -5.74 -34.12 9.48
C GLY A 163 -6.69 -33.39 8.54
N ALA A 164 -7.28 -32.28 8.96
CA ALA A 164 -8.16 -31.48 8.14
C ALA A 164 -7.41 -30.80 6.99
N SER A 165 -8.12 -30.56 5.87
CA SER A 165 -7.67 -29.64 4.82
C SER A 165 -7.99 -28.23 5.26
N VAL A 166 -6.97 -27.39 5.35
CA VAL A 166 -7.08 -26.01 5.86
C VAL A 166 -6.38 -25.04 4.93
N THR A 167 -6.83 -23.79 4.93
CA THR A 167 -6.20 -22.72 4.19
C THR A 167 -6.19 -21.42 4.99
N ALA A 168 -5.21 -20.60 4.75
CA ALA A 168 -5.11 -19.23 5.23
C ALA A 168 -4.17 -18.45 4.32
N GLN A 169 -4.26 -17.13 4.34
CA GLN A 169 -3.35 -16.28 3.58
C GLN A 169 -1.91 -16.50 4.05
N GLN A 170 -1.00 -16.73 3.11
CA GLN A 170 0.42 -16.93 3.39
C GLN A 170 1.03 -15.70 4.09
N ASN A 171 2.11 -15.92 4.84
CA ASN A 171 2.83 -14.88 5.59
C ASN A 171 1.96 -14.13 6.64
N THR A 172 0.87 -14.78 7.09
CA THR A 172 0.04 -14.30 8.19
C THR A 172 0.18 -15.19 9.43
N ILE A 173 -0.23 -14.67 10.59
CA ILE A 173 -0.32 -15.48 11.82
C ILE A 173 -1.33 -16.63 11.67
N TRP A 174 -2.33 -16.48 10.82
CA TRP A 174 -3.33 -17.52 10.54
C TRP A 174 -2.72 -18.71 9.82
N TYR A 175 -1.86 -18.43 8.85
CA TYR A 175 -1.10 -19.47 8.15
C TYR A 175 -0.17 -20.22 9.12
N ASP A 176 0.50 -19.49 10.01
CA ASP A 176 1.34 -20.08 11.04
C ASP A 176 0.55 -20.98 12.02
N ILE A 177 -0.66 -20.58 12.41
CA ILE A 177 -1.54 -21.42 13.22
C ILE A 177 -1.90 -22.70 12.46
N CYS A 178 -2.32 -22.59 11.20
CA CYS A 178 -2.66 -23.74 10.37
C CYS A 178 -1.49 -24.74 10.27
N THR A 179 -0.28 -24.25 10.04
CA THR A 179 0.91 -25.09 9.79
C THR A 179 1.56 -25.63 11.05
N LYS A 180 1.48 -24.89 12.16
CA LYS A 180 2.25 -25.21 13.38
C LYS A 180 1.40 -25.74 14.53
N GLN A 181 0.09 -25.47 14.54
CA GLN A 181 -0.76 -25.77 15.69
C GLN A 181 -1.89 -26.76 15.39
N ILE A 182 -2.25 -26.97 14.13
CA ILE A 182 -3.23 -28.01 13.74
C ILE A 182 -2.47 -29.30 13.44
N PRO A 183 -2.68 -30.37 14.19
CA PRO A 183 -1.96 -31.63 13.97
C PRO A 183 -2.25 -32.23 12.60
N GLU A 184 -1.22 -32.63 11.88
CA GLU A 184 -1.33 -33.28 10.56
C GLU A 184 -2.16 -32.50 9.52
N ALA A 185 -2.24 -31.17 9.64
CA ALA A 185 -3.01 -30.32 8.72
C ALA A 185 -2.53 -30.49 7.27
N LYS A 186 -3.48 -30.55 6.34
CA LYS A 186 -3.22 -30.50 4.91
C LYS A 186 -3.44 -29.08 4.42
N ILE A 187 -2.37 -28.35 4.17
CA ILE A 187 -2.44 -26.95 3.72
C ILE A 187 -2.81 -26.91 2.24
N LEU A 188 -3.80 -26.09 1.86
CA LEU A 188 -4.29 -25.91 0.49
C LEU A 188 -3.77 -24.58 -0.06
#